data_cda941b59521118cf07ce6fac6c6697c
#
_entry.id   cda941b59521118cf07ce6fac6c6697c
#
_cell.length_a   1.000
_cell.length_b   1.000
_cell.length_c   1.000
_cell.angle_alpha   90.00
_cell.angle_beta   90.00
_cell.angle_gamma   90.00
#
_symmetry.space_group_name_H-M   'P 1'
#
loop_
_entity.id
_entity.type
_entity.pdbx_description
1 polymer ?
#
loop_
_entity_poly.entity_id
_entity_poly.type
_entity_poly.pdbx_seq_one_letter_code
_entity_poly.pdbx_strand_id
1 'polypeptide(L)'
;DYHLGFMSEEQMRAYPPSVHQLSPMLTLQGAIAHCDMPVESGPTKLLPFSQLYRAGYAAWRRDDFRALFEKRYIQLPLAQGDALFFNPALFHAAGANTSSDIHRMANLLQVSSAFGRAMETVERAKMCKLLYPYALAAHQNNTLEVSNLRAAIAASAEGYSFPTNLDRDPPKGGLAPETQQALFARALAEGFDLQKFGAILDEMRIKQLAQLHTIYARMSDDFAGPDLQSGHSLLYRKRSK
;
A
#
# COMPACT_ATOMS: atom_id res chain seq x y z
N ASP A 1 4.25 -9.35 -9.83
CA ASP A 1 3.85 -9.76 -8.48
C ASP A 1 2.50 -10.48 -8.54
N TYR A 2 2.38 -11.62 -7.88
CA TYR A 2 1.16 -12.42 -7.89
C TYR A 2 0.98 -13.18 -6.56
N HIS A 3 -0.28 -13.41 -6.19
CA HIS A 3 -0.65 -14.13 -4.99
C HIS A 3 -0.79 -15.63 -5.26
N LEU A 4 0.20 -16.42 -4.88
CA LEU A 4 0.17 -17.88 -5.03
C LEU A 4 -1.03 -18.54 -4.33
N GLY A 5 -1.55 -17.95 -3.26
CA GLY A 5 -2.72 -18.44 -2.54
C GLY A 5 -3.98 -18.54 -3.39
N PHE A 6 -4.11 -17.70 -4.42
CA PHE A 6 -5.28 -17.62 -5.29
C PHE A 6 -5.07 -18.27 -6.66
N MET A 7 -3.87 -18.74 -6.98
CA MET A 7 -3.58 -19.36 -8.27
C MET A 7 -3.79 -20.87 -8.24
N SER A 8 -4.31 -21.42 -9.34
CA SER A 8 -4.29 -22.86 -9.57
C SER A 8 -2.86 -23.35 -9.81
N GLU A 9 -2.64 -24.67 -9.67
CA GLU A 9 -1.33 -25.26 -9.96
C GLU A 9 -0.94 -25.06 -11.43
N GLU A 10 -1.89 -25.14 -12.35
CA GLU A 10 -1.69 -24.91 -13.79
C GLU A 10 -1.27 -23.47 -14.06
N GLN A 11 -1.97 -22.50 -13.49
CA GLN A 11 -1.61 -21.08 -13.60
C GLN A 11 -0.21 -20.82 -13.06
N MET A 12 0.14 -21.42 -11.92
CA MET A 12 1.46 -21.28 -11.32
C MET A 12 2.56 -21.85 -12.21
N ARG A 13 2.33 -23.00 -12.86
CA ARG A 13 3.28 -23.64 -13.80
C ARG A 13 3.48 -22.84 -15.09
N ALA A 14 2.55 -21.98 -15.45
CA ALA A 14 2.67 -21.11 -16.61
C ALA A 14 3.72 -19.99 -16.44
N TYR A 15 4.11 -19.69 -15.21
CA TYR A 15 5.16 -18.70 -14.94
C TYR A 15 6.55 -19.32 -14.98
N PRO A 16 7.53 -18.61 -15.56
CA PRO A 16 8.92 -19.11 -15.58
C PRO A 16 9.51 -19.15 -14.15
N PRO A 17 10.48 -20.06 -13.91
CA PRO A 17 11.10 -20.20 -12.59
C PRO A 17 11.68 -18.90 -12.00
N SER A 18 12.15 -17.99 -12.85
CA SER A 18 12.66 -16.68 -12.44
C SER A 18 11.61 -15.81 -11.76
N VAL A 19 10.34 -15.91 -12.16
CA VAL A 19 9.23 -15.18 -11.53
C VAL A 19 8.98 -15.71 -10.12
N HIS A 20 9.03 -17.03 -9.93
CA HIS A 20 8.90 -17.64 -8.60
C HIS A 20 10.04 -17.26 -7.65
N GLN A 21 11.23 -17.01 -8.19
CA GLN A 21 12.38 -16.56 -7.40
C GLN A 21 12.30 -15.06 -7.07
N LEU A 22 11.78 -14.25 -7.99
CA LEU A 22 11.71 -12.80 -7.83
C LEU A 22 10.52 -12.38 -6.93
N SER A 23 9.37 -13.02 -7.07
CA SER A 23 8.12 -12.61 -6.41
C SER A 23 8.25 -12.42 -4.88
N PRO A 24 8.91 -13.33 -4.13
CA PRO A 24 9.11 -13.13 -2.69
C PRO A 24 10.00 -11.94 -2.32
N MET A 25 10.75 -11.41 -3.29
CA MET A 25 11.66 -10.27 -3.08
C MET A 25 10.97 -8.92 -3.34
N LEU A 26 9.75 -8.94 -3.87
CA LEU A 26 9.02 -7.72 -4.22
C LEU A 26 8.16 -7.18 -3.08
N THR A 27 7.93 -7.96 -2.03
CA THR A 27 7.06 -7.59 -0.92
C THR A 27 7.68 -7.99 0.41
N LEU A 28 7.59 -7.11 1.40
CA LEU A 28 7.79 -7.42 2.81
C LEU A 28 6.44 -7.38 3.49
N GLN A 29 6.02 -8.49 4.07
CA GLN A 29 4.76 -8.60 4.79
C GLN A 29 4.97 -8.35 6.27
N GLY A 30 3.99 -7.72 6.93
CA GLY A 30 4.09 -7.47 8.36
C GLY A 30 2.78 -7.09 9.01
N ALA A 31 2.86 -6.86 10.31
CA ALA A 31 1.77 -6.37 11.12
C ALA A 31 2.29 -5.48 12.25
N ILE A 32 1.48 -4.48 12.63
CA ILE A 32 1.68 -3.67 13.84
C ILE A 32 0.53 -3.95 14.78
N ALA A 33 0.85 -4.35 16.02
CA ALA A 33 -0.13 -4.67 17.04
C ALA A 33 -0.73 -3.39 17.66
N HIS A 34 -2.05 -3.27 17.70
CA HIS A 34 -2.77 -2.17 18.36
C HIS A 34 -3.27 -2.53 19.75
N CYS A 35 -3.07 -3.75 20.18
CA CYS A 35 -3.31 -4.24 21.53
C CYS A 35 -2.30 -5.35 21.83
N ASP A 36 -2.19 -5.75 23.08
CA ASP A 36 -1.41 -6.93 23.45
C ASP A 36 -2.00 -8.18 22.79
N MET A 37 -1.13 -8.99 22.21
CA MET A 37 -1.49 -10.21 21.49
C MET A 37 -0.65 -11.37 22.05
N PRO A 38 -1.03 -11.95 23.19
CA PRO A 38 -0.42 -13.15 23.71
C PRO A 38 -0.70 -14.36 22.79
N VAL A 39 -0.01 -15.47 22.99
CA VAL A 39 -0.08 -16.63 22.09
C VAL A 39 -1.51 -17.16 21.94
N GLU A 40 -2.30 -17.17 23.02
CA GLU A 40 -3.71 -17.61 23.02
C GLU A 40 -4.63 -16.72 22.16
N SER A 41 -4.25 -15.45 21.92
CA SER A 41 -5.00 -14.58 21.00
C SER A 41 -4.79 -14.97 19.53
N GLY A 42 -3.87 -15.88 19.24
CA GLY A 42 -3.61 -16.41 17.90
C GLY A 42 -2.79 -15.47 17.00
N PRO A 43 -1.64 -14.96 17.42
CA PRO A 43 -0.74 -14.26 16.51
C PRO A 43 -0.32 -15.15 15.35
N THR A 44 0.30 -14.55 14.32
CA THR A 44 0.69 -15.26 13.10
C THR A 44 1.58 -16.47 13.40
N LYS A 45 1.21 -17.62 12.86
CA LYS A 45 2.05 -18.83 12.83
C LYS A 45 3.17 -18.63 11.81
N LEU A 46 4.39 -18.93 12.18
CA LEU A 46 5.58 -18.77 11.33
C LEU A 46 6.44 -20.03 11.40
N LEU A 47 6.94 -20.52 10.27
CA LEU A 47 7.96 -21.58 10.23
C LEU A 47 9.33 -20.97 9.94
N PRO A 48 10.18 -20.75 10.96
CA PRO A 48 11.47 -20.11 10.78
C PRO A 48 12.33 -20.80 9.71
N PHE A 49 13.06 -20.01 8.94
CA PHE A 49 13.98 -20.43 7.88
C PHE A 49 13.34 -21.11 6.65
N SER A 50 12.01 -21.30 6.62
CA SER A 50 11.35 -21.94 5.48
C SER A 50 11.45 -21.12 4.18
N GLN A 51 11.66 -19.80 4.26
CA GLN A 51 11.92 -18.94 3.10
C GLN A 51 13.23 -19.28 2.36
N LEU A 52 14.16 -19.97 3.02
CA LEU A 52 15.44 -20.39 2.41
C LEU A 52 15.28 -21.62 1.49
N TYR A 53 14.19 -22.37 1.65
CA TYR A 53 13.87 -23.49 0.79
C TYR A 53 13.14 -23.01 -0.47
N ARG A 54 13.88 -22.78 -1.54
CA ARG A 54 13.34 -22.16 -2.78
C ARG A 54 12.14 -22.89 -3.36
N ALA A 55 12.16 -24.23 -3.35
CA ALA A 55 11.02 -25.03 -3.82
C ALA A 55 9.80 -24.92 -2.89
N GLY A 56 9.96 -24.52 -1.64
CA GLY A 56 8.92 -24.35 -0.64
C GLY A 56 7.87 -23.34 -1.05
N TYR A 57 8.27 -22.31 -1.80
CA TYR A 57 7.37 -21.27 -2.28
C TYR A 57 6.16 -21.83 -3.08
N ALA A 58 6.35 -22.95 -3.79
CA ALA A 58 5.28 -23.65 -4.49
C ALA A 58 4.79 -24.90 -3.74
N ALA A 59 5.54 -25.40 -2.77
CA ALA A 59 5.30 -26.67 -2.10
C ALA A 59 4.26 -26.61 -0.97
N TRP A 60 3.88 -25.43 -0.51
CA TRP A 60 2.94 -25.24 0.62
C TRP A 60 1.57 -25.91 0.42
N ARG A 61 1.20 -26.24 -0.83
CA ARG A 61 -0.05 -26.95 -1.16
C ARG A 61 -0.03 -28.45 -0.84
N ARG A 62 1.17 -29.01 -0.69
CA ARG A 62 1.36 -30.42 -0.40
C ARG A 62 1.04 -30.71 1.05
N ASP A 63 0.38 -31.82 1.31
CA ASP A 63 -0.07 -32.21 2.65
C ASP A 63 1.10 -32.50 3.60
N ASP A 64 2.21 -33.06 3.09
CA ASP A 64 3.42 -33.29 3.89
C ASP A 64 4.07 -31.98 4.38
N PHE A 65 4.07 -30.93 3.55
CA PHE A 65 4.56 -29.62 3.96
C PHE A 65 3.60 -28.94 4.96
N ARG A 66 2.31 -29.09 4.78
CA ARG A 66 1.32 -28.59 5.74
C ARG A 66 1.44 -29.30 7.09
N ALA A 67 1.61 -30.62 7.08
CA ALA A 67 1.81 -31.41 8.30
C ALA A 67 3.11 -31.01 9.01
N LEU A 68 4.20 -30.76 8.27
CA LEU A 68 5.46 -30.24 8.82
C LEU A 68 5.25 -28.85 9.44
N PHE A 69 4.54 -27.96 8.74
CA PHE A 69 4.24 -26.63 9.22
C PHE A 69 3.48 -26.67 10.54
N GLU A 70 2.38 -27.42 10.62
CA GLU A 70 1.57 -27.54 11.85
C GLU A 70 2.36 -28.15 13.02
N LYS A 71 3.36 -28.98 12.74
CA LYS A 71 4.21 -29.58 13.79
C LYS A 71 5.32 -28.65 14.27
N ARG A 72 5.74 -27.66 13.47
CA ARG A 72 6.99 -26.93 13.68
C ARG A 72 6.87 -25.40 13.69
N TYR A 73 5.68 -24.85 13.43
CA TYR A 73 5.50 -23.41 13.50
C TYR A 73 5.77 -22.87 14.91
N ILE A 74 6.12 -21.61 14.97
CA ILE A 74 6.16 -20.81 16.20
C ILE A 74 5.15 -19.67 16.11
N GLN A 75 4.76 -19.13 17.25
CA GLN A 75 3.99 -17.90 17.37
C GLN A 75 4.74 -16.97 18.33
N LEU A 76 4.85 -15.69 17.97
CA LEU A 76 5.47 -14.68 18.80
C LEU A 76 4.36 -13.86 19.48
N PRO A 77 4.34 -13.76 20.80
CA PRO A 77 3.47 -12.78 21.47
C PRO A 77 3.94 -11.37 21.09
N LEU A 78 3.02 -10.44 20.91
CA LEU A 78 3.29 -9.04 20.60
C LEU A 78 2.66 -8.16 21.67
N ALA A 79 3.41 -7.19 22.16
CA ALA A 79 2.86 -6.10 22.97
C ALA A 79 2.23 -5.04 22.05
N GLN A 80 1.36 -4.21 22.59
CA GLN A 80 0.83 -3.04 21.87
C GLN A 80 1.98 -2.16 21.35
N GLY A 81 1.99 -1.88 20.07
CA GLY A 81 3.03 -1.10 19.38
C GLY A 81 4.14 -1.94 18.76
N ASP A 82 4.24 -3.23 19.07
CA ASP A 82 5.20 -4.11 18.41
C ASP A 82 4.87 -4.28 16.93
N ALA A 83 5.92 -4.40 16.12
CA ALA A 83 5.84 -4.67 14.71
C ALA A 83 6.57 -5.96 14.35
N LEU A 84 5.91 -6.85 13.62
CA LEU A 84 6.47 -8.09 13.10
C LEU A 84 6.51 -8.05 11.58
N PHE A 85 7.70 -8.15 11.00
CA PHE A 85 7.89 -8.21 9.54
C PHE A 85 8.58 -9.50 9.13
N PHE A 86 8.16 -10.06 8.01
CA PHE A 86 8.76 -11.28 7.46
C PHE A 86 8.65 -11.34 5.94
N ASN A 87 9.54 -12.11 5.32
CA ASN A 87 9.45 -12.39 3.89
C ASN A 87 8.23 -13.26 3.61
N PRO A 88 7.36 -12.94 2.63
CA PRO A 88 6.14 -13.70 2.34
C PRO A 88 6.39 -15.13 1.87
N ALA A 89 7.61 -15.49 1.45
CA ALA A 89 7.99 -16.88 1.18
C ALA A 89 8.15 -17.74 2.45
N LEU A 90 8.25 -17.12 3.63
CA LEU A 90 8.18 -17.83 4.90
C LEU A 90 6.83 -18.52 5.00
N PHE A 91 6.80 -19.81 5.34
CA PHE A 91 5.55 -20.49 5.61
C PHE A 91 4.88 -19.85 6.81
N HIS A 92 3.71 -19.31 6.59
CA HIS A 92 2.96 -18.58 7.58
C HIS A 92 1.45 -18.82 7.42
N ALA A 93 0.72 -18.69 8.51
CA ALA A 93 -0.72 -18.79 8.54
C ALA A 93 -1.32 -17.98 9.68
N ALA A 94 -2.60 -17.68 9.60
CA ALA A 94 -3.33 -17.10 10.71
C ALA A 94 -3.33 -18.06 11.91
N GLY A 95 -3.04 -17.55 13.11
CA GLY A 95 -3.23 -18.29 14.33
C GLY A 95 -4.71 -18.27 14.76
N ALA A 96 -5.19 -19.37 15.32
CA ALA A 96 -6.52 -19.42 15.93
C ALA A 96 -6.50 -18.66 17.26
N ASN A 97 -7.49 -17.80 17.47
CA ASN A 97 -7.74 -17.20 18.78
C ASN A 97 -8.47 -18.22 19.65
N THR A 98 -7.84 -18.68 20.71
CA THR A 98 -8.37 -19.61 21.70
C THR A 98 -8.77 -18.93 23.01
N SER A 99 -8.53 -17.62 23.12
CA SER A 99 -8.97 -16.84 24.26
C SER A 99 -10.48 -16.58 24.22
N SER A 100 -11.08 -16.34 25.38
CA SER A 100 -12.51 -16.01 25.52
C SER A 100 -12.82 -14.53 25.39
N ASP A 101 -11.83 -13.66 25.61
CA ASP A 101 -12.01 -12.23 25.88
C ASP A 101 -11.04 -11.30 25.13
N ILE A 102 -10.04 -11.83 24.43
CA ILE A 102 -9.08 -11.02 23.68
C ILE A 102 -9.55 -10.78 22.25
N HIS A 103 -9.89 -9.53 21.94
CA HIS A 103 -10.20 -9.06 20.60
C HIS A 103 -8.99 -8.39 19.99
N ARG A 104 -8.11 -9.18 19.36
CA ARG A 104 -6.88 -8.65 18.76
C ARG A 104 -7.17 -7.69 17.61
N MET A 105 -6.38 -6.64 17.55
CA MET A 105 -6.42 -5.66 16.50
C MET A 105 -4.99 -5.35 16.01
N ALA A 106 -4.77 -5.42 14.72
CA ALA A 106 -3.49 -5.10 14.11
C ALA A 106 -3.68 -4.49 12.71
N ASN A 107 -2.79 -3.60 12.31
CA ASN A 107 -2.63 -3.22 10.91
C ASN A 107 -1.78 -4.25 10.20
N LEU A 108 -2.32 -4.85 9.14
CA LEU A 108 -1.54 -5.68 8.23
C LEU A 108 -0.86 -4.78 7.19
N LEU A 109 0.42 -5.00 6.97
CA LEU A 109 1.25 -4.19 6.09
C LEU A 109 1.82 -5.03 4.96
N GLN A 110 1.73 -4.50 3.75
CA GLN A 110 2.37 -5.03 2.55
C GLN A 110 3.30 -3.94 2.01
N VAL A 111 4.59 -4.05 2.32
CA VAL A 111 5.59 -3.08 1.88
C VAL A 111 6.15 -3.55 0.54
N SER A 112 5.78 -2.87 -0.54
CA SER A 112 6.27 -3.20 -1.88
C SER A 112 7.67 -2.64 -2.11
N SER A 113 8.50 -3.41 -2.82
CA SER A 113 9.80 -2.92 -3.28
C SER A 113 9.63 -1.82 -4.33
N ALA A 114 10.70 -1.04 -4.57
CA ALA A 114 10.72 -0.03 -5.62
C ALA A 114 10.54 -0.61 -7.05
N PHE A 115 10.73 -1.92 -7.22
CA PHE A 115 10.57 -2.62 -8.50
C PHE A 115 9.16 -3.20 -8.71
N GLY A 116 8.26 -3.06 -7.74
CA GLY A 116 6.89 -3.54 -7.80
C GLY A 116 5.88 -2.42 -7.52
N ARG A 117 4.62 -2.68 -7.83
CA ARG A 117 3.52 -1.79 -7.43
C ARG A 117 2.99 -2.20 -6.07
N ALA A 118 2.54 -1.22 -5.29
CA ALA A 118 1.75 -1.50 -4.10
C ALA A 118 0.46 -2.25 -4.49
N MET A 119 0.02 -3.17 -3.63
CA MET A 119 -1.19 -3.96 -3.86
C MET A 119 -2.45 -3.11 -3.81
N GLU A 120 -2.43 -2.05 -3.00
CA GLU A 120 -3.56 -1.15 -2.79
C GLU A 120 -3.18 0.29 -3.12
N THR A 121 -4.16 1.05 -3.57
CA THR A 121 -4.02 2.50 -3.71
C THR A 121 -4.46 3.16 -2.42
N VAL A 122 -3.51 3.77 -1.71
CA VAL A 122 -3.77 4.52 -0.48
C VAL A 122 -4.10 5.97 -0.81
N GLU A 123 -5.23 6.49 -0.31
CA GLU A 123 -5.63 7.89 -0.49
C GLU A 123 -4.87 8.84 0.43
N ARG A 124 -3.54 8.94 0.25
CA ARG A 124 -2.65 9.70 1.13
C ARG A 124 -3.04 11.16 1.26
N ALA A 125 -3.49 11.81 0.18
CA ALA A 125 -3.95 13.19 0.26
C ALA A 125 -5.15 13.35 1.21
N LYS A 126 -6.08 12.38 1.24
CA LYS A 126 -7.19 12.35 2.20
C LYS A 126 -6.70 12.13 3.63
N MET A 127 -5.75 11.20 3.81
CA MET A 127 -5.14 10.98 5.13
C MET A 127 -4.46 12.25 5.64
N CYS A 128 -3.68 12.94 4.80
CA CYS A 128 -3.05 14.21 5.15
C CYS A 128 -4.07 15.26 5.59
N LYS A 129 -5.17 15.44 4.83
CA LYS A 129 -6.22 16.41 5.16
C LYS A 129 -6.91 16.09 6.48
N LEU A 130 -7.15 14.81 6.78
CA LEU A 130 -7.77 14.37 8.03
C LEU A 130 -6.83 14.54 9.24
N LEU A 131 -5.55 14.28 9.05
CA LEU A 131 -4.56 14.37 10.13
C LEU A 131 -4.13 15.81 10.43
N TYR A 132 -4.09 16.67 9.41
CA TYR A 132 -3.48 18.00 9.48
C TYR A 132 -3.98 18.88 10.64
N PRO A 133 -5.30 19.00 10.91
CA PRO A 133 -5.78 19.84 12.02
C PRO A 133 -5.24 19.40 13.38
N TYR A 134 -5.15 18.10 13.60
CA TYR A 134 -4.64 17.53 14.86
C TYR A 134 -3.13 17.72 14.99
N ALA A 135 -2.40 17.52 13.89
CA ALA A 135 -0.97 17.72 13.82
C ALA A 135 -0.60 19.19 14.01
N LEU A 136 -1.37 20.13 13.43
CA LEU A 136 -1.18 21.57 13.61
C LEU A 136 -1.43 21.98 15.07
N ALA A 137 -2.52 21.53 15.66
CA ALA A 137 -2.81 21.80 17.06
C ALA A 137 -1.72 21.22 18.00
N ALA A 138 -1.27 20.01 17.74
CA ALA A 138 -0.20 19.40 18.51
C ALA A 138 1.13 20.14 18.38
N HIS A 139 1.45 20.60 17.17
CA HIS A 139 2.65 21.41 16.89
C HIS A 139 2.60 22.76 17.60
N GLN A 140 1.48 23.49 17.49
CA GLN A 140 1.29 24.80 18.10
C GLN A 140 1.31 24.77 19.64
N ASN A 141 0.74 23.73 20.22
CA ASN A 141 0.64 23.58 21.68
C ASN A 141 1.81 22.79 22.29
N ASN A 142 2.77 22.33 21.47
CA ASN A 142 3.89 21.49 21.90
C ASN A 142 3.45 20.24 22.71
N THR A 143 2.32 19.64 22.31
CA THR A 143 1.76 18.45 22.99
C THR A 143 2.29 17.14 22.44
N LEU A 144 3.03 17.17 21.35
CA LEU A 144 3.65 16.00 20.72
C LEU A 144 5.11 16.32 20.41
N GLU A 145 6.00 15.38 20.71
CA GLU A 145 7.41 15.51 20.35
C GLU A 145 7.62 15.55 18.83
N VAL A 146 8.66 16.26 18.40
CA VAL A 146 8.99 16.44 16.97
C VAL A 146 9.22 15.10 16.28
N SER A 147 9.80 14.11 16.95
CA SER A 147 10.01 12.75 16.45
C SER A 147 8.68 12.05 16.13
N ASN A 148 7.72 12.14 17.04
CA ASN A 148 6.40 11.55 16.89
C ASN A 148 5.60 12.25 15.80
N LEU A 149 5.72 13.57 15.67
CA LEU A 149 5.08 14.33 14.62
C LEU A 149 5.65 13.94 13.23
N ARG A 150 6.97 13.79 13.12
CA ARG A 150 7.62 13.28 11.90
C ARG A 150 7.16 11.87 11.55
N ALA A 151 7.03 10.99 12.55
CA ALA A 151 6.53 9.63 12.33
C ALA A 151 5.07 9.63 11.82
N ALA A 152 4.20 10.48 12.39
CA ALA A 152 2.83 10.64 11.93
C ALA A 152 2.75 11.15 10.47
N ILE A 153 3.59 12.13 10.10
CA ILE A 153 3.70 12.62 8.73
C ILE A 153 4.18 11.49 7.79
N ALA A 154 5.24 10.77 8.17
CA ALA A 154 5.79 9.68 7.36
C ALA A 154 4.78 8.52 7.15
N ALA A 155 3.94 8.25 8.14
CA ALA A 155 2.90 7.22 8.05
C ALA A 155 1.72 7.62 7.15
N SER A 156 1.43 8.92 6.98
CA SER A 156 0.24 9.42 6.29
C SER A 156 0.52 10.03 4.92
N ALA A 157 1.66 10.71 4.74
CA ALA A 157 2.01 11.48 3.57
C ALA A 157 2.97 10.72 2.65
N GLU A 158 2.89 10.98 1.34
CA GLU A 158 3.83 10.41 0.37
C GLU A 158 5.19 11.11 0.46
N GLY A 159 6.22 10.30 0.67
CA GLY A 159 7.62 10.76 0.76
C GLY A 159 8.40 10.67 -0.55
N TYR A 160 7.76 10.20 -1.62
CA TYR A 160 8.36 10.03 -2.92
C TYR A 160 7.68 10.94 -3.95
N SER A 161 8.47 11.64 -4.77
CA SER A 161 7.95 12.67 -5.69
C SER A 161 7.23 12.10 -6.92
N PHE A 162 7.34 10.78 -7.17
CA PHE A 162 6.70 10.13 -8.31
C PHE A 162 5.44 9.36 -7.89
N PRO A 163 4.41 9.26 -8.75
CA PRO A 163 4.39 9.76 -10.14
C PRO A 163 4.40 11.29 -10.21
N THR A 164 4.98 11.83 -11.26
CA THR A 164 4.85 13.25 -11.61
C THR A 164 4.69 13.41 -13.13
N ASN A 165 4.00 14.44 -13.55
CA ASN A 165 3.88 14.80 -14.96
C ASN A 165 4.88 15.93 -15.26
N LEU A 166 5.94 15.61 -16.00
CA LEU A 166 7.04 16.55 -16.27
C LEU A 166 6.61 17.79 -17.07
N ASP A 167 5.50 17.73 -17.83
CA ASP A 167 4.95 18.88 -18.54
C ASP A 167 4.22 19.85 -17.61
N ARG A 168 3.67 19.34 -16.49
CA ARG A 168 2.91 20.13 -15.52
C ARG A 168 3.73 20.56 -14.31
N ASP A 169 4.70 19.74 -13.94
CA ASP A 169 5.57 19.97 -12.79
C ASP A 169 7.02 19.63 -13.14
N PRO A 170 7.63 20.40 -14.04
CA PRO A 170 9.00 20.15 -14.46
C PRO A 170 9.97 20.33 -13.29
N PRO A 171 11.05 19.54 -13.24
CA PRO A 171 12.08 19.67 -12.21
C PRO A 171 12.75 21.06 -12.32
N LYS A 172 12.61 21.86 -11.28
CA LYS A 172 13.23 23.18 -11.19
C LYS A 172 14.64 23.05 -10.66
N GLY A 173 15.63 23.50 -11.43
CA GLY A 173 17.04 23.37 -11.05
C GLY A 173 17.54 21.94 -10.95
N GLY A 174 16.89 20.98 -11.64
CA GLY A 174 17.25 19.56 -11.61
C GLY A 174 16.75 18.81 -10.38
N LEU A 175 15.98 19.43 -9.51
CA LEU A 175 15.43 18.82 -8.30
C LEU A 175 14.03 18.24 -8.57
N ALA A 176 13.73 17.10 -7.93
CA ALA A 176 12.39 16.53 -7.94
C ALA A 176 11.35 17.48 -7.31
N PRO A 177 10.07 17.41 -7.73
CA PRO A 177 8.99 18.19 -7.12
C PRO A 177 8.87 17.94 -5.61
N GLU A 178 8.29 18.92 -4.90
CA GLU A 178 8.00 18.78 -3.46
C GLU A 178 7.14 17.57 -3.18
N THR A 179 7.50 16.80 -2.15
CA THR A 179 6.71 15.64 -1.70
C THR A 179 5.57 16.08 -0.78
N GLN A 180 4.56 15.21 -0.58
CA GLN A 180 3.51 15.48 0.40
C GLN A 180 4.06 15.60 1.82
N GLN A 181 5.11 14.83 2.18
CA GLN A 181 5.78 14.94 3.48
C GLN A 181 6.45 16.31 3.65
N ALA A 182 7.17 16.78 2.62
CA ALA A 182 7.81 18.07 2.66
C ALA A 182 6.79 19.21 2.77
N LEU A 183 5.71 19.17 1.97
CA LEU A 183 4.61 20.12 2.07
C LEU A 183 3.96 20.10 3.45
N PHE A 184 3.71 18.92 4.03
CA PHE A 184 3.10 18.81 5.35
C PHE A 184 3.98 19.46 6.42
N ALA A 185 5.27 19.15 6.44
CA ALA A 185 6.23 19.73 7.38
C ALA A 185 6.32 21.26 7.23
N ARG A 186 6.39 21.76 6.00
CA ARG A 186 6.39 23.20 5.70
C ARG A 186 5.09 23.87 6.14
N ALA A 187 3.96 23.26 5.88
CA ALA A 187 2.65 23.79 6.26
C ALA A 187 2.51 23.95 7.78
N LEU A 188 3.04 22.99 8.57
CA LEU A 188 3.09 23.11 10.03
C LEU A 188 4.00 24.25 10.47
N ALA A 189 5.21 24.36 9.89
CA ALA A 189 6.18 25.41 10.25
C ALA A 189 5.69 26.82 9.91
N GLU A 190 4.96 26.98 8.79
CA GLU A 190 4.40 28.25 8.36
C GLU A 190 2.98 28.51 8.89
N GLY A 191 2.38 27.56 9.62
CA GLY A 191 1.05 27.69 10.21
C GLY A 191 -0.09 27.82 9.18
N PHE A 192 -0.03 27.05 8.09
CA PHE A 192 -1.11 27.07 7.09
C PHE A 192 -2.44 26.63 7.75
N ASP A 193 -3.54 27.23 7.33
CA ASP A 193 -4.85 26.66 7.64
C ASP A 193 -5.14 25.43 6.78
N LEU A 194 -6.17 24.67 7.17
CA LEU A 194 -6.56 23.43 6.48
C LEU A 194 -6.96 23.70 5.01
N GLN A 195 -7.58 24.85 4.73
CA GLN A 195 -8.02 25.21 3.38
C GLN A 195 -6.82 25.41 2.45
N LYS A 196 -5.82 26.19 2.88
CA LYS A 196 -4.58 26.42 2.13
C LYS A 196 -3.80 25.12 1.93
N PHE A 197 -3.60 24.36 3.00
CA PHE A 197 -2.91 23.06 2.92
C PHE A 197 -3.62 22.09 1.97
N GLY A 198 -4.95 21.96 2.09
CA GLY A 198 -5.77 21.11 1.23
C GLY A 198 -5.74 21.51 -0.24
N ALA A 199 -5.77 22.82 -0.54
CA ALA A 199 -5.71 23.33 -1.91
C ALA A 199 -4.37 22.98 -2.59
N ILE A 200 -3.24 23.10 -1.86
CA ILE A 200 -1.92 22.73 -2.41
C ILE A 200 -1.82 21.23 -2.65
N LEU A 201 -2.36 20.39 -1.73
CA LEU A 201 -2.42 18.94 -1.95
C LEU A 201 -3.24 18.55 -3.19
N ASP A 202 -4.37 19.22 -3.42
CA ASP A 202 -5.18 18.99 -4.62
C ASP A 202 -4.47 19.44 -5.89
N GLU A 203 -3.75 20.55 -5.86
CA GLU A 203 -2.92 21.00 -6.96
C GLU A 203 -1.80 19.97 -7.27
N MET A 204 -1.09 19.47 -6.25
CA MET A 204 -0.10 18.39 -6.42
C MET A 204 -0.70 17.18 -7.11
N ARG A 205 -1.89 16.75 -6.70
CA ARG A 205 -2.59 15.62 -7.33
C ARG A 205 -2.89 15.89 -8.82
N ILE A 206 -3.37 17.08 -9.14
CA ILE A 206 -3.65 17.46 -10.53
C ILE A 206 -2.37 17.44 -11.38
N LYS A 207 -1.25 17.89 -10.83
CA LYS A 207 0.06 17.87 -11.51
C LYS A 207 0.58 16.46 -11.78
N GLN A 208 0.14 15.47 -11.04
CA GLN A 208 0.51 14.06 -11.23
C GLN A 208 -0.28 13.34 -12.33
N LEU A 209 -1.43 13.89 -12.75
CA LEU A 209 -2.31 13.27 -13.74
C LEU A 209 -1.78 13.46 -15.17
N ALA A 210 -1.95 12.43 -16.01
CA ALA A 210 -1.75 12.54 -17.44
C ALA A 210 -2.77 13.53 -18.06
N GLN A 211 -2.41 14.16 -19.19
CA GLN A 211 -3.21 15.23 -19.80
C GLN A 211 -4.44 14.75 -20.59
N LEU A 212 -5.13 13.74 -20.13
CA LEU A 212 -6.33 13.22 -20.84
C LEU A 212 -7.45 14.27 -21.01
N HIS A 213 -7.59 15.21 -20.08
CA HIS A 213 -8.69 16.19 -20.11
C HIS A 213 -8.65 17.19 -21.28
N THR A 214 -7.46 17.54 -21.78
CA THR A 214 -7.33 18.55 -22.85
C THR A 214 -7.61 17.96 -24.22
N ILE A 215 -7.34 16.66 -24.42
CA ILE A 215 -7.61 15.98 -25.68
C ILE A 215 -9.12 15.70 -25.82
N TYR A 216 -9.80 15.26 -24.77
CA TYR A 216 -11.24 15.04 -24.80
C TYR A 216 -12.04 16.33 -24.95
N ALA A 217 -11.65 17.43 -24.31
CA ALA A 217 -12.29 18.74 -24.49
C ALA A 217 -12.13 19.25 -25.93
N ARG A 218 -10.95 19.12 -26.53
CA ARG A 218 -10.72 19.49 -27.94
C ARG A 218 -11.42 18.55 -28.91
N MET A 219 -11.45 17.24 -28.63
CA MET A 219 -12.19 16.28 -29.47
C MET A 219 -13.69 16.47 -29.36
N SER A 220 -14.25 16.87 -28.21
CA SER A 220 -15.69 17.16 -28.07
C SER A 220 -16.09 18.43 -28.83
N ASP A 221 -15.21 19.41 -28.94
CA ASP A 221 -15.46 20.63 -29.71
C ASP A 221 -15.33 20.38 -31.22
N ASP A 222 -14.44 19.49 -31.64
CA ASP A 222 -14.26 19.10 -33.06
C ASP A 222 -15.32 18.10 -33.55
N PHE A 223 -15.97 17.36 -32.65
CA PHE A 223 -17.02 16.39 -32.94
C PHE A 223 -18.45 16.85 -32.57
N ALA A 224 -18.62 18.09 -32.11
CA ALA A 224 -19.92 18.71 -31.95
C ALA A 224 -20.53 19.14 -33.30
N GLY A 225 -20.63 18.20 -34.22
CA GLY A 225 -21.53 18.31 -35.39
C GLY A 225 -22.98 18.17 -34.92
N PRO A 226 -23.95 18.79 -35.60
CA PRO A 226 -25.31 18.96 -35.12
C PRO A 226 -26.19 17.69 -35.01
N ASP A 227 -25.65 16.47 -35.11
CA ASP A 227 -26.45 15.25 -35.24
C ASP A 227 -26.05 14.06 -34.32
N LEU A 228 -25.80 14.29 -33.04
CA LEU A 228 -25.71 13.16 -32.09
C LEU A 228 -26.65 13.31 -30.86
N GLN A 229 -27.94 13.64 -31.15
CA GLN A 229 -29.03 13.42 -30.21
C GLN A 229 -29.78 12.12 -30.50
N SER A 230 -29.12 11.00 -30.62
CA SER A 230 -29.78 9.69 -30.54
C SER A 230 -28.83 8.69 -29.89
N GLY A 231 -29.19 8.29 -28.68
CA GLY A 231 -28.45 7.34 -27.90
C GLY A 231 -28.30 5.98 -28.57
N HIS A 232 -27.08 5.52 -28.65
CA HIS A 232 -26.81 4.08 -28.70
C HIS A 232 -25.50 3.78 -27.97
N SER A 233 -25.65 3.07 -26.89
CA SER A 233 -24.57 2.44 -26.14
C SER A 233 -23.71 1.56 -27.05
N LEU A 234 -22.44 1.84 -27.15
CA LEU A 234 -21.46 0.93 -27.75
C LEU A 234 -21.23 -0.25 -26.81
N LEU A 235 -22.07 -1.27 -26.93
CA LEU A 235 -21.87 -2.59 -26.35
C LEU A 235 -20.75 -3.33 -27.05
N TYR A 236 -19.81 -3.80 -26.26
CA TYR A 236 -18.78 -4.77 -26.57
C TYR A 236 -19.36 -5.94 -27.39
N ARG A 237 -18.98 -6.07 -28.67
CA ARG A 237 -19.26 -7.29 -29.46
C ARG A 237 -18.25 -8.36 -29.09
N LYS A 238 -18.68 -9.38 -28.37
CA LYS A 238 -18.02 -10.68 -28.30
C LYS A 238 -17.88 -11.24 -29.71
N ARG A 239 -16.67 -11.47 -30.18
CA ARG A 239 -16.43 -12.38 -31.29
C ARG A 239 -16.38 -13.81 -30.77
N SER A 240 -17.41 -14.58 -31.05
CA SER A 240 -17.38 -16.04 -31.07
C SER A 240 -16.80 -16.51 -32.38
N LYS A 241 -15.66 -17.18 -32.32
CA LYS A 241 -15.35 -18.40 -33.07
C LYS A 241 -14.10 -19.02 -32.47
#